data_40e29b27c3b8a15eb9f5dd44f4fb61d3
#
_entry.id   40e29b27c3b8a15eb9f5dd44f4fb61d3
#
_cell.length_a   1.000
_cell.length_b   1.000
_cell.length_c   1.000
_cell.angle_alpha   90.00
_cell.angle_beta   90.00
_cell.angle_gamma   90.00
#
_symmetry.space_group_name_H-M   'P 1'
#
loop_
_entity.id
_entity.type
_entity.pdbx_description
1 polymer ?
#
loop_
_entity_poly.entity_id
_entity_poly.type
_entity_poly.pdbx_seq_one_letter_code
_entity_poly.pdbx_strand_id
1 'polypeptide(L)'
;MDRFAKIGPNGLGFHTTAEEVTRSIDLTDKTIVVTGANSGLGLETVRVLSLRGAKVIGMARTIEKANSIKPIANALFMPLECDLSEPSSIMRCTQTLIKSGTQIDSIICNAGIMALPQLQQKYGVELQFLTNHIGHFMLVNQLMALLTDEARITIVSSSAHKVFAYPDGIQFDNFSGFNKYNPQKAYGQSKLANLLFSNELANRLNGSHQTANAVHPGVIRTNLLRHYNPILKYGAVLVEKLLFKNVHQGAATQIYASTHPDIKGVSGKYFSNCNPKSTSRHGEDQMMGKKLWEFSEKIAKTISQGTDWEDQ
;
A
#
# COMPACT_ATOMS: atom_id res chain seq x y z
N MET A 1 17.26 8.36 26.48
CA MET A 1 17.57 7.71 25.20
C MET A 1 16.30 7.65 24.36
N ASP A 2 16.32 8.35 23.27
CA ASP A 2 15.14 8.57 22.42
C ASP A 2 14.67 7.24 21.79
N ARG A 3 13.51 6.75 22.23
CA ARG A 3 12.92 5.50 21.70
C ARG A 3 12.65 5.57 20.18
N PHE A 4 12.65 6.77 19.62
CA PHE A 4 12.34 7.06 18.22
C PHE A 4 13.59 7.12 17.33
N ALA A 5 14.78 7.28 17.90
CA ALA A 5 16.05 7.34 17.18
C ALA A 5 16.73 5.98 16.98
N LYS A 6 16.01 4.85 17.18
CA LYS A 6 16.63 3.54 16.95
C LYS A 6 16.91 3.36 15.47
N ILE A 7 18.19 3.46 15.14
CA ILE A 7 18.76 2.96 13.89
C ILE A 7 18.82 1.44 14.01
N GLY A 8 18.30 0.74 13.00
CA GLY A 8 18.38 -0.72 12.94
C GLY A 8 19.77 -1.21 12.57
N PRO A 9 19.98 -2.53 12.55
CA PRO A 9 21.29 -3.12 12.25
C PRO A 9 21.78 -2.79 10.84
N ASN A 10 20.88 -2.40 9.92
CA ASN A 10 21.21 -1.95 8.57
C ASN A 10 21.58 -0.45 8.49
N GLY A 11 21.74 0.24 9.60
CA GLY A 11 22.04 1.67 9.63
C GLY A 11 20.84 2.61 9.31
N LEU A 12 19.66 2.05 9.05
CA LEU A 12 18.43 2.79 8.68
C LEU A 12 17.47 2.86 9.86
N GLY A 13 16.66 3.93 9.93
CA GLY A 13 15.76 4.12 11.08
C GLY A 13 14.62 5.10 10.83
N PHE A 14 14.08 5.64 11.92
CA PHE A 14 12.91 6.52 11.89
C PHE A 14 13.11 7.76 11.01
N HIS A 15 14.29 8.39 11.07
CA HIS A 15 14.59 9.64 10.36
C HIS A 15 15.11 9.43 8.94
N THR A 16 15.39 8.18 8.54
CA THR A 16 15.91 7.88 7.21
C THR A 16 14.92 8.29 6.12
N THR A 17 15.40 9.03 5.14
CA THR A 17 14.63 9.49 3.98
C THR A 17 14.68 8.48 2.83
N ALA A 18 13.74 8.61 1.91
CA ALA A 18 13.69 7.80 0.70
C ALA A 18 14.95 7.96 -0.17
N GLU A 19 15.51 9.18 -0.25
CA GLU A 19 16.76 9.43 -0.98
C GLU A 19 17.97 8.75 -0.33
N GLU A 20 18.06 8.77 1.00
CA GLU A 20 19.13 8.09 1.72
C GLU A 20 19.10 6.58 1.51
N VAL A 21 17.90 5.98 1.55
CA VAL A 21 17.68 4.54 1.28
C VAL A 21 18.18 4.15 -0.10
N THR A 22 18.09 5.04 -1.08
CA THR A 22 18.41 4.72 -2.48
C THR A 22 19.72 5.33 -2.96
N ARG A 23 20.54 5.90 -2.09
CA ARG A 23 21.72 6.70 -2.48
C ARG A 23 22.68 5.97 -3.44
N SER A 24 22.86 4.67 -3.23
CA SER A 24 23.74 3.81 -4.04
C SER A 24 22.99 2.87 -4.98
N ILE A 25 21.68 3.08 -5.20
CA ILE A 25 20.84 2.20 -6.01
C ILE A 25 20.66 2.82 -7.38
N ASP A 26 20.98 2.06 -8.41
CA ASP A 26 20.62 2.33 -9.80
C ASP A 26 19.39 1.51 -10.17
N LEU A 27 18.36 2.19 -10.67
CA LEU A 27 17.10 1.58 -11.13
C LEU A 27 16.90 1.75 -12.64
N THR A 28 17.97 2.05 -13.37
CA THR A 28 17.94 2.06 -14.85
C THR A 28 17.39 0.71 -15.32
N ASP A 29 16.55 0.73 -16.34
CA ASP A 29 15.84 -0.44 -16.90
C ASP A 29 14.84 -1.13 -15.96
N LYS A 30 14.58 -0.59 -14.77
CA LYS A 30 13.55 -1.08 -13.87
C LYS A 30 12.22 -0.37 -14.09
N THR A 31 11.15 -1.15 -14.25
CA THR A 31 9.77 -0.63 -14.36
C THR A 31 9.04 -0.85 -13.04
N ILE A 32 8.56 0.24 -12.43
CA ILE A 32 7.93 0.21 -11.11
C ILE A 32 6.55 0.86 -11.18
N VAL A 33 5.53 0.11 -10.77
CA VAL A 33 4.15 0.58 -10.65
C VAL A 33 3.92 1.17 -9.25
N VAL A 34 3.32 2.36 -9.18
CA VAL A 34 2.97 3.04 -7.93
C VAL A 34 1.51 3.47 -7.95
N THR A 35 0.68 2.95 -7.05
CA THR A 35 -0.71 3.39 -6.90
C THR A 35 -0.81 4.63 -6.00
N GLY A 36 -1.79 5.52 -6.28
CA GLY A 36 -1.95 6.77 -5.53
C GLY A 36 -0.77 7.72 -5.68
N ALA A 37 -0.20 7.76 -6.87
CA ALA A 37 1.06 8.43 -7.19
C ALA A 37 0.96 9.97 -7.20
N ASN A 38 -0.23 10.55 -7.21
CA ASN A 38 -0.45 11.99 -7.43
C ASN A 38 -0.35 12.85 -6.16
N SER A 39 -0.10 12.27 -5.00
CA SER A 39 0.00 13.05 -3.75
C SER A 39 0.77 12.30 -2.66
N GLY A 40 1.21 13.06 -1.64
CA GLY A 40 1.78 12.50 -0.41
C GLY A 40 2.94 11.54 -0.64
N LEU A 41 2.86 10.36 -0.01
CA LEU A 41 3.90 9.33 -0.10
C LEU A 41 4.08 8.78 -1.52
N GLY A 42 2.97 8.63 -2.26
CA GLY A 42 3.03 8.15 -3.64
C GLY A 42 3.81 9.10 -4.55
N LEU A 43 3.56 10.40 -4.43
CA LEU A 43 4.28 11.41 -5.23
C LEU A 43 5.78 11.45 -4.89
N GLU A 44 6.12 11.38 -3.60
CA GLU A 44 7.53 11.30 -3.18
C GLU A 44 8.20 9.99 -3.65
N THR A 45 7.45 8.89 -3.64
CA THR A 45 7.93 7.60 -4.19
C THR A 45 8.24 7.73 -5.67
N VAL A 46 7.34 8.30 -6.47
CA VAL A 46 7.60 8.57 -7.91
C VAL A 46 8.85 9.43 -8.06
N ARG A 47 8.96 10.52 -7.30
CA ARG A 47 10.10 11.43 -7.39
C ARG A 47 11.43 10.70 -7.16
N VAL A 48 11.53 9.92 -6.09
CA VAL A 48 12.79 9.25 -5.72
C VAL A 48 13.12 8.10 -6.67
N LEU A 49 12.13 7.29 -7.08
CA LEU A 49 12.35 6.23 -8.07
C LEU A 49 12.82 6.80 -9.41
N SER A 50 12.21 7.89 -9.85
CA SER A 50 12.62 8.61 -11.05
C SER A 50 14.05 9.19 -10.93
N LEU A 51 14.42 9.69 -9.73
CA LEU A 51 15.78 10.17 -9.43
C LEU A 51 16.84 9.06 -9.57
N ARG A 52 16.44 7.80 -9.41
CA ARG A 52 17.32 6.63 -9.55
C ARG A 52 17.24 5.97 -10.94
N GLY A 53 16.57 6.59 -11.91
CA GLY A 53 16.51 6.11 -13.30
C GLY A 53 15.37 5.14 -13.61
N ALA A 54 14.49 4.83 -12.66
CA ALA A 54 13.38 3.91 -12.91
C ALA A 54 12.38 4.47 -13.92
N LYS A 55 11.82 3.59 -14.76
CA LYS A 55 10.57 3.85 -15.47
C LYS A 55 9.43 3.68 -14.47
N VAL A 56 8.73 4.77 -14.16
CA VAL A 56 7.64 4.73 -13.18
C VAL A 56 6.28 4.80 -13.89
N ILE A 57 5.42 3.83 -13.59
CA ILE A 57 4.00 3.84 -13.97
C ILE A 57 3.23 4.39 -12.78
N GLY A 58 2.85 5.68 -12.88
CA GLY A 58 2.17 6.39 -11.80
C GLY A 58 0.65 6.33 -11.95
N MET A 59 -0.01 5.56 -11.07
CA MET A 59 -1.45 5.38 -11.11
C MET A 59 -2.16 6.37 -10.20
N ALA A 60 -3.23 6.99 -10.71
CA ALA A 60 -4.13 7.84 -9.95
C ALA A 60 -5.59 7.58 -10.33
N ARG A 61 -6.51 8.02 -9.48
CA ARG A 61 -7.95 7.75 -9.61
C ARG A 61 -8.57 8.27 -10.92
N THR A 62 -8.04 9.36 -11.47
CA THR A 62 -8.45 9.89 -12.76
C THR A 62 -7.23 10.22 -13.60
N ILE A 63 -7.41 10.27 -14.92
CA ILE A 63 -6.31 10.56 -15.85
C ILE A 63 -5.73 11.96 -15.66
N GLU A 64 -6.56 12.95 -15.30
CA GLU A 64 -6.11 14.31 -15.02
C GLU A 64 -5.18 14.34 -13.80
N LYS A 65 -5.50 13.57 -12.75
CA LYS A 65 -4.63 13.42 -11.57
C LYS A 65 -3.35 12.67 -11.90
N ALA A 66 -3.40 11.67 -12.75
CA ALA A 66 -2.20 10.97 -13.21
C ALA A 66 -1.30 11.91 -14.04
N ASN A 67 -1.88 12.67 -14.96
CA ASN A 67 -1.17 13.66 -15.79
C ASN A 67 -0.62 14.86 -14.98
N SER A 68 -1.21 15.16 -13.81
CA SER A 68 -0.71 16.23 -12.94
C SER A 68 0.59 15.87 -12.20
N ILE A 69 0.99 14.60 -12.22
CA ILE A 69 2.24 14.15 -11.62
C ILE A 69 3.41 14.70 -12.46
N LYS A 70 4.29 15.44 -11.78
CA LYS A 70 5.50 15.97 -12.41
C LYS A 70 6.70 15.20 -11.85
N PRO A 71 7.18 14.18 -12.57
CA PRO A 71 8.45 13.55 -12.21
C PRO A 71 9.61 14.51 -12.42
N ILE A 72 10.81 14.13 -12.04
CA ILE A 72 12.02 14.92 -12.35
C ILE A 72 12.21 15.02 -13.88
N ALA A 73 12.89 16.06 -14.32
CA ALA A 73 13.15 16.27 -15.75
C ALA A 73 13.84 15.05 -16.37
N ASN A 74 13.42 14.68 -17.58
CA ASN A 74 13.91 13.52 -18.35
C ASN A 74 13.62 12.13 -17.73
N ALA A 75 12.79 12.03 -16.69
CA ALA A 75 12.41 10.75 -16.16
C ALA A 75 11.45 9.98 -17.08
N LEU A 76 11.62 8.67 -17.15
CA LEU A 76 10.69 7.79 -17.84
C LEU A 76 9.43 7.61 -16.97
N PHE A 77 8.36 8.29 -17.33
CA PHE A 77 7.12 8.28 -16.56
C PHE A 77 5.90 8.01 -17.45
N MET A 78 5.06 7.08 -17.01
CA MET A 78 3.79 6.75 -17.64
C MET A 78 2.64 7.04 -16.68
N PRO A 79 1.85 8.10 -16.91
CA PRO A 79 0.62 8.32 -16.15
C PRO A 79 -0.46 7.32 -16.58
N LEU A 80 -1.19 6.77 -15.60
CA LEU A 80 -2.24 5.81 -15.86
C LEU A 80 -3.43 6.01 -14.91
N GLU A 81 -4.64 6.00 -15.47
CA GLU A 81 -5.86 6.01 -14.65
C GLU A 81 -6.08 4.63 -14.03
N CYS A 82 -6.28 4.60 -12.71
CA CYS A 82 -6.70 3.42 -11.98
C CYS A 82 -7.46 3.84 -10.72
N ASP A 83 -8.78 3.82 -10.75
CA ASP A 83 -9.62 3.95 -9.56
C ASP A 83 -9.79 2.58 -8.93
N LEU A 84 -9.16 2.39 -7.76
CA LEU A 84 -9.19 1.13 -7.01
C LEU A 84 -10.58 0.81 -6.41
N SER A 85 -11.52 1.75 -6.42
CA SER A 85 -12.90 1.50 -6.04
C SER A 85 -13.80 1.10 -7.22
N GLU A 86 -13.22 0.99 -8.44
CA GLU A 86 -13.93 0.71 -9.69
C GLU A 86 -13.33 -0.50 -10.41
N PRO A 87 -13.95 -1.68 -10.35
CA PRO A 87 -13.47 -2.87 -11.06
C PRO A 87 -13.20 -2.64 -12.54
N SER A 88 -14.08 -1.89 -13.22
CA SER A 88 -13.93 -1.56 -14.64
C SER A 88 -12.70 -0.67 -14.91
N SER A 89 -12.35 0.25 -13.99
CA SER A 89 -11.15 1.08 -14.10
C SER A 89 -9.88 0.24 -13.92
N ILE A 90 -9.88 -0.67 -12.94
CA ILE A 90 -8.78 -1.61 -12.74
C ILE A 90 -8.57 -2.48 -13.98
N MET A 91 -9.65 -3.04 -14.54
CA MET A 91 -9.56 -3.85 -15.77
C MET A 91 -8.99 -3.07 -16.95
N ARG A 92 -9.46 -1.85 -17.21
CA ARG A 92 -8.93 -1.01 -18.30
C ARG A 92 -7.44 -0.71 -18.09
N CYS A 93 -7.05 -0.38 -16.85
CA CYS A 93 -5.68 -0.12 -16.47
C CYS A 93 -4.77 -1.32 -16.75
N THR A 94 -5.13 -2.49 -16.24
CA THR A 94 -4.33 -3.71 -16.40
C THR A 94 -4.28 -4.19 -17.85
N GLN A 95 -5.39 -4.11 -18.60
CA GLN A 95 -5.41 -4.42 -20.03
C GLN A 95 -4.49 -3.51 -20.85
N THR A 96 -4.37 -2.22 -20.49
CA THR A 96 -3.43 -1.31 -21.12
C THR A 96 -2.00 -1.79 -20.97
N LEU A 97 -1.61 -2.22 -19.75
CA LEU A 97 -0.28 -2.75 -19.48
C LEU A 97 -0.04 -4.11 -20.13
N ILE A 98 -1.03 -5.00 -20.11
CA ILE A 98 -0.96 -6.33 -20.77
C ILE A 98 -0.75 -6.16 -22.28
N LYS A 99 -1.54 -5.29 -22.94
CA LYS A 99 -1.41 -5.03 -24.37
C LYS A 99 -0.06 -4.41 -24.75
N SER A 100 0.55 -3.63 -23.87
CA SER A 100 1.87 -3.05 -24.11
C SER A 100 3.02 -4.04 -23.89
N GLY A 101 2.77 -5.23 -23.34
CA GLY A 101 3.81 -6.20 -23.01
C GLY A 101 4.80 -5.70 -21.95
N THR A 102 4.41 -4.71 -21.14
CA THR A 102 5.30 -4.09 -20.16
C THR A 102 5.67 -5.08 -19.06
N GLN A 103 6.96 -5.40 -18.96
CA GLN A 103 7.49 -6.16 -17.82
C GLN A 103 7.60 -5.27 -16.59
N ILE A 104 7.22 -5.79 -15.41
CA ILE A 104 7.14 -5.05 -14.15
C ILE A 104 8.10 -5.65 -13.13
N ASP A 105 9.06 -4.83 -12.64
CA ASP A 105 10.02 -5.25 -11.62
C ASP A 105 9.50 -5.01 -10.20
N SER A 106 8.59 -4.08 -10.00
CA SER A 106 7.97 -3.89 -8.69
C SER A 106 6.57 -3.26 -8.77
N ILE A 107 5.69 -3.67 -7.86
CA ILE A 107 4.39 -3.01 -7.62
C ILE A 107 4.37 -2.47 -6.19
N ILE A 108 4.10 -1.17 -6.05
CA ILE A 108 3.91 -0.50 -4.77
C ILE A 108 2.43 -0.14 -4.60
N CYS A 109 1.72 -0.96 -3.83
CA CYS A 109 0.32 -0.77 -3.45
C CYS A 109 0.23 0.30 -2.35
N ASN A 110 0.40 1.58 -2.75
CA ASN A 110 0.50 2.71 -1.84
C ASN A 110 -0.83 3.43 -1.61
N ALA A 111 -1.74 3.44 -2.58
CA ALA A 111 -3.01 4.15 -2.48
C ALA A 111 -3.83 3.74 -1.24
N GLY A 112 -4.62 4.66 -0.74
CA GLY A 112 -5.55 4.36 0.34
C GLY A 112 -6.32 5.58 0.82
N ILE A 113 -7.48 5.30 1.38
CA ILE A 113 -8.33 6.27 2.07
C ILE A 113 -8.43 5.88 3.54
N MET A 114 -8.69 6.86 4.41
CA MET A 114 -8.65 6.64 5.86
C MET A 114 -9.77 7.37 6.57
N ALA A 115 -10.41 6.65 7.51
CA ALA A 115 -11.32 7.19 8.52
C ALA A 115 -12.45 8.07 7.92
N LEU A 116 -13.16 7.53 6.94
CA LEU A 116 -14.35 8.20 6.40
C LEU A 116 -15.37 8.40 7.52
N PRO A 117 -15.84 9.64 7.78
CA PRO A 117 -16.64 9.95 8.96
C PRO A 117 -18.00 9.26 8.96
N GLN A 118 -18.53 8.94 7.78
CA GLN A 118 -19.77 8.21 7.59
C GLN A 118 -19.51 6.95 6.76
N LEU A 119 -20.33 5.91 6.97
CA LEU A 119 -20.31 4.74 6.12
C LEU A 119 -20.54 5.13 4.67
N GLN A 120 -19.63 4.75 3.83
CA GLN A 120 -19.76 4.78 2.38
C GLN A 120 -19.55 3.38 1.85
N GLN A 121 -20.36 3.00 0.89
CA GLN A 121 -20.33 1.69 0.26
C GLN A 121 -20.29 1.84 -1.25
N LYS A 122 -19.73 0.85 -1.90
CA LYS A 122 -19.80 0.67 -3.33
C LYS A 122 -19.78 -0.82 -3.63
N TYR A 123 -20.65 -1.26 -4.50
CA TYR A 123 -20.83 -2.70 -4.78
C TYR A 123 -21.09 -3.53 -3.52
N GLY A 124 -21.86 -3.01 -2.55
CA GLY A 124 -22.13 -3.69 -1.29
C GLY A 124 -20.96 -3.81 -0.33
N VAL A 125 -19.79 -3.23 -0.64
CA VAL A 125 -18.57 -3.31 0.19
C VAL A 125 -18.24 -1.93 0.80
N GLU A 126 -17.80 -1.91 2.06
CA GLU A 126 -17.33 -0.69 2.74
C GLU A 126 -16.14 -0.08 1.96
N LEU A 127 -16.20 1.23 1.72
CA LEU A 127 -15.36 1.89 0.73
C LEU A 127 -13.86 1.86 1.07
N GLN A 128 -13.48 1.88 2.36
CA GLN A 128 -12.06 1.76 2.73
C GLN A 128 -11.54 0.34 2.50
N PHE A 129 -12.36 -0.68 2.81
CA PHE A 129 -12.00 -2.06 2.55
C PHE A 129 -11.92 -2.32 1.03
N LEU A 130 -12.89 -1.83 0.28
CA LEU A 130 -12.90 -1.94 -1.18
C LEU A 130 -11.67 -1.29 -1.81
N THR A 131 -11.40 -0.02 -1.49
CA THR A 131 -10.32 0.75 -2.11
C THR A 131 -8.93 0.27 -1.66
N ASN A 132 -8.74 0.07 -0.33
CA ASN A 132 -7.42 -0.19 0.22
C ASN A 132 -6.98 -1.64 0.01
N HIS A 133 -7.94 -2.58 -0.01
CA HIS A 133 -7.66 -4.01 -0.08
C HIS A 133 -8.16 -4.65 -1.37
N ILE A 134 -9.46 -4.71 -1.61
CA ILE A 134 -10.02 -5.42 -2.78
C ILE A 134 -9.49 -4.87 -4.10
N GLY A 135 -9.42 -3.54 -4.24
CA GLY A 135 -8.87 -2.90 -5.43
C GLY A 135 -7.41 -3.28 -5.69
N HIS A 136 -6.56 -3.31 -4.65
CA HIS A 136 -5.18 -3.76 -4.79
C HIS A 136 -5.08 -5.27 -5.04
N PHE A 137 -5.93 -6.07 -4.38
CA PHE A 137 -6.02 -7.51 -4.64
C PHE A 137 -6.31 -7.79 -6.12
N MET A 138 -7.31 -7.13 -6.69
CA MET A 138 -7.66 -7.25 -8.12
C MET A 138 -6.50 -6.80 -9.01
N LEU A 139 -5.91 -5.63 -8.73
CA LEU A 139 -4.82 -5.06 -9.52
C LEU A 139 -3.60 -5.99 -9.56
N VAL A 140 -3.14 -6.44 -8.39
CA VAL A 140 -1.96 -7.32 -8.28
C VAL A 140 -2.21 -8.63 -9.01
N ASN A 141 -3.34 -9.31 -8.77
CA ASN A 141 -3.63 -10.59 -9.40
C ASN A 141 -3.72 -10.48 -10.94
N GLN A 142 -4.26 -9.38 -11.48
CA GLN A 142 -4.33 -9.18 -12.93
C GLN A 142 -2.97 -8.83 -13.56
N LEU A 143 -2.02 -8.31 -12.78
CA LEU A 143 -0.67 -7.96 -13.27
C LEU A 143 0.37 -9.07 -13.07
N MET A 144 0.02 -10.18 -12.40
CA MET A 144 0.97 -11.27 -12.09
C MET A 144 1.74 -11.78 -13.32
N ALA A 145 1.07 -11.91 -14.46
CA ALA A 145 1.68 -12.39 -15.71
C ALA A 145 2.71 -11.39 -16.32
N LEU A 146 2.73 -10.14 -15.87
CA LEU A 146 3.68 -9.13 -16.33
C LEU A 146 4.88 -8.97 -15.40
N LEU A 147 4.90 -9.66 -14.26
CA LEU A 147 5.99 -9.56 -13.30
C LEU A 147 7.24 -10.27 -13.82
N THR A 148 8.38 -9.61 -13.66
CA THR A 148 9.69 -10.24 -13.90
C THR A 148 9.94 -11.34 -12.86
N ASP A 149 10.91 -12.22 -13.12
CA ASP A 149 11.23 -13.35 -12.24
C ASP A 149 11.61 -12.94 -10.82
N GLU A 150 12.22 -11.77 -10.65
CA GLU A 150 12.64 -11.25 -9.34
C GLU A 150 11.75 -10.09 -8.86
N ALA A 151 10.53 -9.96 -9.37
CA ALA A 151 9.66 -8.85 -9.06
C ALA A 151 9.28 -8.79 -7.57
N ARG A 152 9.07 -7.58 -7.09
CA ARG A 152 8.73 -7.31 -5.69
C ARG A 152 7.37 -6.64 -5.57
N ILE A 153 6.50 -7.18 -4.72
CA ILE A 153 5.20 -6.59 -4.42
C ILE A 153 5.26 -6.01 -3.01
N THR A 154 5.10 -4.68 -2.91
CA THR A 154 5.12 -3.96 -1.63
C THR A 154 3.73 -3.43 -1.32
N ILE A 155 3.14 -3.89 -0.22
CA ILE A 155 1.76 -3.57 0.16
C ILE A 155 1.78 -2.65 1.39
N VAL A 156 1.27 -1.43 1.23
CA VAL A 156 1.23 -0.45 2.31
C VAL A 156 0.10 -0.79 3.29
N SER A 157 0.51 -1.33 4.44
CA SER A 157 -0.30 -1.51 5.63
C SER A 157 -0.11 -0.32 6.59
N SER A 158 -0.39 -0.49 7.87
CA SER A 158 -0.24 0.55 8.90
C SER A 158 -0.20 -0.09 10.28
N SER A 159 0.35 0.61 11.29
CA SER A 159 0.17 0.25 12.71
C SER A 159 -1.30 0.20 13.12
N ALA A 160 -2.20 0.79 12.34
CA ALA A 160 -3.65 0.70 12.52
C ALA A 160 -4.17 -0.74 12.55
N HIS A 161 -3.50 -1.69 11.88
CA HIS A 161 -3.82 -3.12 11.94
C HIS A 161 -3.71 -3.72 13.37
N LYS A 162 -2.99 -3.04 14.27
CA LYS A 162 -2.90 -3.40 15.69
C LYS A 162 -3.84 -2.55 16.55
N VAL A 163 -3.79 -1.22 16.33
CA VAL A 163 -4.41 -0.23 17.21
C VAL A 163 -5.92 -0.17 17.02
N PHE A 164 -6.38 -0.35 15.78
CA PHE A 164 -7.78 -0.21 15.38
C PHE A 164 -8.40 -1.52 14.88
N ALA A 165 -7.71 -2.65 15.04
CA ALA A 165 -8.30 -3.95 14.69
C ALA A 165 -9.57 -4.24 15.51
N TYR A 166 -10.49 -4.95 14.91
CA TYR A 166 -11.56 -5.58 15.68
C TYR A 166 -10.98 -6.68 16.56
N PRO A 167 -11.64 -7.02 17.68
CA PRO A 167 -11.17 -8.07 18.60
C PRO A 167 -10.92 -9.41 17.90
N ASP A 168 -11.77 -9.75 16.94
CA ASP A 168 -11.75 -11.00 16.18
C ASP A 168 -11.02 -10.89 14.84
N GLY A 169 -10.37 -9.74 14.57
CA GLY A 169 -9.62 -9.49 13.34
C GLY A 169 -10.53 -9.04 12.19
N ILE A 170 -10.58 -9.80 11.10
CA ILE A 170 -11.43 -9.52 9.93
C ILE A 170 -12.87 -9.91 10.22
N GLN A 171 -13.81 -9.00 10.00
CA GLN A 171 -15.25 -9.23 10.14
C GLN A 171 -15.77 -9.84 8.82
N PHE A 172 -15.74 -11.16 8.72
CA PHE A 172 -16.11 -11.88 7.48
C PHE A 172 -17.61 -11.83 7.17
N ASP A 173 -18.44 -11.49 8.13
CA ASP A 173 -19.89 -11.34 8.06
C ASP A 173 -20.35 -9.88 7.93
N ASN A 174 -19.42 -8.94 7.72
CA ASN A 174 -19.72 -7.51 7.70
C ASN A 174 -18.77 -6.70 6.79
N PHE A 175 -18.53 -7.17 5.58
CA PHE A 175 -17.75 -6.41 4.60
C PHE A 175 -18.49 -5.18 4.09
N SER A 176 -19.81 -5.15 4.19
CA SER A 176 -20.63 -3.98 3.92
C SER A 176 -20.41 -2.84 4.94
N GLY A 177 -19.97 -3.19 6.17
CA GLY A 177 -19.84 -2.22 7.25
C GLY A 177 -21.17 -1.79 7.88
N PHE A 178 -22.31 -2.41 7.51
CA PHE A 178 -23.62 -2.05 8.04
C PHE A 178 -23.72 -2.23 9.56
N ASN A 179 -23.13 -3.30 10.07
CA ASN A 179 -23.17 -3.59 11.49
C ASN A 179 -22.14 -2.77 12.24
N LYS A 180 -22.56 -1.68 12.89
CA LYS A 180 -21.75 -0.83 13.78
C LYS A 180 -20.50 -0.26 13.12
N TYR A 181 -20.70 0.49 12.00
CA TYR A 181 -19.59 1.20 11.36
C TYR A 181 -18.81 2.09 12.35
N ASN A 182 -17.51 1.97 12.31
CA ASN A 182 -16.58 2.85 13.00
C ASN A 182 -15.43 3.20 12.03
N PRO A 183 -15.19 4.49 11.74
CA PRO A 183 -14.21 4.93 10.75
C PRO A 183 -12.80 4.37 10.97
N GLN A 184 -12.33 4.38 12.22
CA GLN A 184 -10.99 3.92 12.57
C GLN A 184 -10.89 2.39 12.50
N LYS A 185 -11.91 1.67 12.98
CA LYS A 185 -11.94 0.20 12.90
C LYS A 185 -12.02 -0.30 11.46
N ALA A 186 -12.85 0.33 10.61
CA ALA A 186 -12.92 0.00 9.19
C ALA A 186 -11.56 0.23 8.49
N TYR A 187 -10.88 1.34 8.80
CA TYR A 187 -9.52 1.57 8.34
C TYR A 187 -8.55 0.50 8.88
N GLY A 188 -8.59 0.21 10.19
CA GLY A 188 -7.76 -0.82 10.82
C GLY A 188 -7.93 -2.18 10.18
N GLN A 189 -9.19 -2.59 9.90
CA GLN A 189 -9.53 -3.81 9.18
C GLN A 189 -8.93 -3.82 7.76
N SER A 190 -9.06 -2.75 7.00
CA SER A 190 -8.47 -2.67 5.65
C SER A 190 -6.95 -2.81 5.68
N LYS A 191 -6.28 -2.30 6.72
CA LYS A 191 -4.82 -2.42 6.88
C LYS A 191 -4.37 -3.77 7.43
N LEU A 192 -5.21 -4.44 8.22
CA LEU A 192 -5.01 -5.85 8.58
C LEU A 192 -5.17 -6.74 7.33
N ALA A 193 -6.18 -6.47 6.51
CA ALA A 193 -6.38 -7.18 5.26
C ALA A 193 -5.18 -7.04 4.31
N ASN A 194 -4.59 -5.85 4.20
CA ASN A 194 -3.38 -5.63 3.40
C ASN A 194 -2.18 -6.43 3.92
N LEU A 195 -2.02 -6.55 5.23
CA LEU A 195 -0.96 -7.36 5.84
C LEU A 195 -1.17 -8.85 5.56
N LEU A 196 -2.38 -9.36 5.79
CA LEU A 196 -2.75 -10.75 5.54
C LEU A 196 -2.64 -11.10 4.05
N PHE A 197 -3.06 -10.20 3.17
CA PHE A 197 -2.88 -10.35 1.73
C PHE A 197 -1.40 -10.48 1.35
N SER A 198 -0.54 -9.62 1.90
CA SER A 198 0.90 -9.70 1.67
C SER A 198 1.49 -11.05 2.10
N ASN A 199 1.08 -11.54 3.27
CA ASN A 199 1.59 -12.80 3.81
C ASN A 199 1.08 -14.01 3.00
N GLU A 200 -0.19 -14.04 2.63
CA GLU A 200 -0.76 -15.12 1.82
C GLU A 200 -0.20 -15.09 0.39
N LEU A 201 -0.01 -13.90 -0.19
CA LEU A 201 0.65 -13.76 -1.48
C LEU A 201 2.09 -14.28 -1.43
N ALA A 202 2.85 -13.97 -0.37
CA ALA A 202 4.19 -14.52 -0.17
C ALA A 202 4.20 -16.05 -0.09
N ASN A 203 3.22 -16.65 0.58
CA ASN A 203 3.05 -18.10 0.64
C ASN A 203 2.77 -18.70 -0.76
N ARG A 204 1.93 -18.06 -1.56
CA ARG A 204 1.58 -18.49 -2.92
C ARG A 204 2.73 -18.33 -3.91
N LEU A 205 3.62 -17.37 -3.66
CA LEU A 205 4.84 -17.15 -4.45
C LEU A 205 6.00 -18.07 -4.02
N ASN A 206 5.80 -18.91 -3.02
CA ASN A 206 6.85 -19.84 -2.56
C ASN A 206 7.31 -20.76 -3.70
N GLY A 207 8.62 -20.85 -3.89
CA GLY A 207 9.23 -21.59 -5.00
C GLY A 207 9.53 -20.73 -6.24
N SER A 208 9.06 -19.45 -6.27
CA SER A 208 9.52 -18.46 -7.24
C SER A 208 10.56 -17.51 -6.61
N HIS A 209 11.17 -16.65 -7.44
CA HIS A 209 12.05 -15.57 -6.94
C HIS A 209 11.28 -14.27 -6.66
N GLN A 210 9.99 -14.24 -6.97
CA GLN A 210 9.12 -13.09 -6.69
C GLN A 210 8.84 -12.99 -5.19
N THR A 211 8.69 -11.76 -4.67
CA THR A 211 8.48 -11.55 -3.24
C THR A 211 7.32 -10.61 -2.96
N ALA A 212 6.65 -10.80 -1.83
CA ALA A 212 5.60 -9.91 -1.33
C ALA A 212 5.89 -9.54 0.13
N ASN A 213 5.88 -8.24 0.43
CA ASN A 213 6.12 -7.73 1.77
C ASN A 213 5.15 -6.59 2.12
N ALA A 214 4.75 -6.53 3.38
CA ALA A 214 3.94 -5.44 3.90
C ALA A 214 4.80 -4.36 4.56
N VAL A 215 4.36 -3.10 4.50
CA VAL A 215 5.12 -1.99 5.08
C VAL A 215 4.23 -1.03 5.88
N HIS A 216 4.82 -0.42 6.91
CA HIS A 216 4.25 0.73 7.61
C HIS A 216 5.11 1.97 7.34
N PRO A 217 4.55 3.00 6.73
CA PRO A 217 5.30 4.22 6.39
C PRO A 217 5.63 5.10 7.59
N GLY A 218 5.03 4.83 8.75
CA GLY A 218 5.01 5.72 9.91
C GLY A 218 3.74 6.56 9.98
N VAL A 219 3.60 7.35 11.02
CA VAL A 219 2.53 8.34 11.12
C VAL A 219 2.99 9.61 10.41
N ILE A 220 2.32 9.94 9.30
CA ILE A 220 2.74 11.03 8.41
C ILE A 220 1.87 12.25 8.65
N ARG A 221 2.50 13.41 8.70
CA ARG A 221 1.81 14.69 8.67
C ARG A 221 1.34 14.98 7.23
N THR A 222 0.31 14.29 6.79
CA THR A 222 -0.33 14.53 5.49
C THR A 222 -1.72 15.11 5.69
N ASN A 223 -2.38 15.44 4.59
CA ASN A 223 -3.79 15.82 4.53
C ASN A 223 -4.77 14.80 5.18
N LEU A 224 -4.28 13.66 5.66
CA LEU A 224 -5.03 12.67 6.43
C LEU A 224 -5.57 13.23 7.75
N LEU A 225 -4.94 14.29 8.31
CA LEU A 225 -5.39 14.99 9.53
C LEU A 225 -6.44 16.09 9.25
N ARG A 226 -6.96 16.20 8.02
CA ARG A 226 -7.94 17.24 7.66
C ARG A 226 -9.20 17.24 8.52
N HIS A 227 -9.54 16.11 9.11
CA HIS A 227 -10.77 15.91 9.89
C HIS A 227 -10.56 15.92 11.41
N TYR A 228 -9.34 16.23 11.90
CA TYR A 228 -9.06 16.32 13.33
C TYR A 228 -9.19 17.76 13.86
N ASN A 229 -9.72 17.87 15.12
CA ASN A 229 -10.06 19.11 15.81
C ASN A 229 -8.86 20.08 15.95
N PRO A 230 -9.01 21.39 15.61
CA PRO A 230 -7.94 22.40 15.65
C PRO A 230 -7.30 22.61 17.03
N ILE A 231 -8.01 22.34 18.11
CA ILE A 231 -7.54 22.58 19.49
C ILE A 231 -6.36 21.67 19.88
N LEU A 232 -6.28 20.48 19.29
CA LEU A 232 -5.14 19.57 19.46
C LEU A 232 -3.86 20.01 18.71
N LYS A 233 -3.96 21.01 17.83
CA LYS A 233 -2.81 21.48 17.03
C LYS A 233 -1.81 22.30 17.83
N TYR A 234 -2.21 23.03 18.86
CA TYR A 234 -1.33 23.97 19.55
C TYR A 234 -0.43 23.32 20.62
N GLY A 235 -0.84 22.22 21.24
CA GLY A 235 0.00 21.47 22.21
C GLY A 235 0.98 20.49 21.57
N ALA A 236 0.81 20.21 20.28
CA ALA A 236 1.49 19.13 19.59
C ALA A 236 2.85 19.53 18.94
N VAL A 237 3.16 20.82 18.80
CA VAL A 237 4.29 21.28 17.95
C VAL A 237 5.66 20.77 18.42
N LEU A 238 5.89 20.63 19.71
CA LEU A 238 7.15 20.07 20.23
C LEU A 238 7.20 18.53 20.19
N VAL A 239 6.05 17.88 20.42
CA VAL A 239 5.88 16.42 20.36
C VAL A 239 5.78 15.94 18.91
N GLU A 240 5.40 16.82 18.01
CA GLU A 240 5.11 16.57 16.61
C GLU A 240 6.33 16.06 15.83
N LYS A 241 7.50 16.66 16.02
CA LYS A 241 8.76 16.24 15.36
C LYS A 241 9.25 14.87 15.83
N LEU A 242 8.85 14.45 17.03
CA LEU A 242 9.26 13.17 17.62
C LEU A 242 8.33 12.01 17.21
N LEU A 243 7.06 12.31 16.89
CA LEU A 243 6.05 11.28 16.62
C LEU A 243 5.65 11.15 15.15
N PHE A 244 5.85 12.21 14.34
CA PHE A 244 5.41 12.25 12.95
C PHE A 244 6.60 12.31 12.00
N LYS A 245 6.48 11.54 10.93
CA LYS A 245 7.40 11.61 9.79
C LYS A 245 6.93 12.66 8.78
N ASN A 246 7.87 13.29 8.09
CA ASN A 246 7.58 14.00 6.85
C ASN A 246 7.42 13.00 5.68
N VAL A 247 7.01 13.48 4.52
CA VAL A 247 6.78 12.64 3.34
C VAL A 247 8.05 11.94 2.84
N HIS A 248 9.22 12.58 2.96
CA HIS A 248 10.52 12.02 2.55
C HIS A 248 10.92 10.82 3.41
N GLN A 249 10.68 10.91 4.71
CA GLN A 249 10.90 9.81 5.66
C GLN A 249 9.82 8.73 5.54
N GLY A 250 8.59 9.15 5.25
CA GLY A 250 7.46 8.22 5.13
C GLY A 250 7.57 7.29 3.93
N ALA A 251 8.05 7.78 2.79
CA ALA A 251 8.24 6.98 1.59
C ALA A 251 9.42 5.99 1.69
N ALA A 252 10.34 6.20 2.65
CA ALA A 252 11.56 5.41 2.77
C ALA A 252 11.31 3.90 2.88
N THR A 253 10.36 3.47 3.74
CA THR A 253 10.13 2.04 3.98
C THR A 253 9.54 1.31 2.78
N GLN A 254 8.62 1.94 2.04
CA GLN A 254 8.05 1.29 0.84
C GLN A 254 9.05 1.23 -0.31
N ILE A 255 9.91 2.22 -0.46
CA ILE A 255 10.99 2.20 -1.45
C ILE A 255 12.05 1.17 -1.05
N TYR A 256 12.44 1.11 0.24
CA TYR A 256 13.33 0.07 0.76
C TYR A 256 12.82 -1.34 0.42
N ALA A 257 11.57 -1.62 0.73
CA ALA A 257 10.95 -2.92 0.46
C ALA A 257 10.90 -3.26 -1.03
N SER A 258 10.77 -2.25 -1.89
CA SER A 258 10.63 -2.42 -3.34
C SER A 258 11.96 -2.54 -4.08
N THR A 259 13.05 -1.96 -3.55
CA THR A 259 14.26 -1.75 -4.36
C THR A 259 15.57 -2.14 -3.68
N HIS A 260 15.62 -2.17 -2.33
CA HIS A 260 16.91 -2.31 -1.66
C HIS A 260 17.51 -3.71 -1.82
N PRO A 261 18.83 -3.83 -2.13
CA PRO A 261 19.47 -5.12 -2.35
C PRO A 261 19.52 -6.00 -1.10
N ASP A 262 19.61 -5.42 0.10
CA ASP A 262 19.70 -6.19 1.37
C ASP A 262 18.50 -7.10 1.63
N ILE A 263 17.37 -6.84 0.98
CA ILE A 263 16.17 -7.67 1.14
C ILE A 263 15.77 -8.42 -0.13
N LYS A 264 16.75 -8.62 -1.05
CA LYS A 264 16.53 -9.49 -2.21
C LYS A 264 16.16 -10.88 -1.72
N GLY A 265 15.06 -11.44 -2.25
CA GLY A 265 14.53 -12.75 -1.86
C GLY A 265 13.81 -12.79 -0.50
N VAL A 266 13.76 -11.68 0.24
CA VAL A 266 12.99 -11.62 1.49
C VAL A 266 11.52 -11.44 1.20
N SER A 267 10.68 -12.39 1.67
CA SER A 267 9.24 -12.42 1.43
C SER A 267 8.46 -12.69 2.73
N GLY A 268 7.20 -12.28 2.78
CA GLY A 268 6.31 -12.51 3.92
C GLY A 268 6.69 -11.72 5.19
N LYS A 269 7.38 -10.59 5.04
CA LYS A 269 7.78 -9.74 6.18
C LYS A 269 7.00 -8.44 6.23
N TYR A 270 6.90 -7.93 7.46
CA TYR A 270 6.37 -6.60 7.73
C TYR A 270 7.51 -5.67 8.11
N PHE A 271 7.65 -4.56 7.39
CA PHE A 271 8.71 -3.58 7.62
C PHE A 271 8.17 -2.27 8.20
N SER A 272 8.93 -1.67 9.09
CA SER A 272 8.72 -0.32 9.60
C SER A 272 10.07 0.33 9.83
N ASN A 273 10.23 1.59 9.44
CA ASN A 273 11.50 2.30 9.52
C ASN A 273 12.66 1.56 8.80
N CYS A 274 12.35 0.97 7.64
CA CYS A 274 13.28 0.17 6.83
C CYS A 274 13.85 -1.07 7.56
N ASN A 275 13.17 -1.57 8.59
CA ASN A 275 13.57 -2.75 9.36
C ASN A 275 12.40 -3.71 9.53
N PRO A 276 12.66 -5.02 9.63
CA PRO A 276 11.63 -6.00 9.98
C PRO A 276 11.00 -5.67 11.34
N LYS A 277 9.69 -5.84 11.46
CA LYS A 277 8.92 -5.57 12.66
C LYS A 277 7.90 -6.67 12.91
N SER A 278 7.65 -6.99 14.18
CA SER A 278 6.57 -7.91 14.57
C SER A 278 5.20 -7.32 14.27
N THR A 279 4.28 -8.17 13.87
CA THR A 279 2.89 -7.83 13.57
C THR A 279 1.95 -8.04 14.76
N SER A 280 0.64 -7.91 14.58
CA SER A 280 -0.35 -8.33 15.57
C SER A 280 -0.58 -9.84 15.51
N ARG A 281 -1.20 -10.42 16.55
CA ARG A 281 -1.64 -11.84 16.55
C ARG A 281 -2.45 -12.17 15.30
N HIS A 282 -3.40 -11.31 14.95
CA HIS A 282 -4.21 -11.51 13.74
C HIS A 282 -3.39 -11.37 12.44
N GLY A 283 -2.35 -10.52 12.45
CA GLY A 283 -1.46 -10.38 11.28
C GLY A 283 -0.56 -11.59 11.03
N GLU A 284 -0.39 -12.47 12.02
CA GLU A 284 0.36 -13.72 11.94
C GLU A 284 -0.55 -14.94 11.70
N ASP A 285 -1.87 -14.74 11.69
CA ASP A 285 -2.86 -15.81 11.52
C ASP A 285 -2.97 -16.25 10.04
N GLN A 286 -2.33 -17.35 9.72
CA GLN A 286 -2.31 -17.91 8.36
C GLN A 286 -3.70 -18.41 7.93
N MET A 287 -4.51 -18.93 8.84
CA MET A 287 -5.86 -19.41 8.51
C MET A 287 -6.77 -18.22 8.15
N MET A 288 -6.68 -17.13 8.91
CA MET A 288 -7.37 -15.88 8.58
C MET A 288 -6.90 -15.32 7.24
N GLY A 289 -5.60 -15.39 6.93
CA GLY A 289 -5.05 -14.97 5.65
C GLY A 289 -5.62 -15.76 4.47
N LYS A 290 -5.68 -17.09 4.57
CA LYS A 290 -6.29 -17.97 3.55
C LYS A 290 -7.78 -17.68 3.37
N LYS A 291 -8.52 -17.59 4.48
CA LYS A 291 -9.95 -17.26 4.45
C LYS A 291 -10.20 -15.89 3.81
N LEU A 292 -9.38 -14.89 4.15
CA LEU A 292 -9.47 -13.57 3.54
C LEU A 292 -9.21 -13.61 2.03
N TRP A 293 -8.24 -14.39 1.58
CA TRP A 293 -7.97 -14.56 0.15
C TRP A 293 -9.20 -15.10 -0.59
N GLU A 294 -9.79 -16.18 -0.09
CA GLU A 294 -10.99 -16.79 -0.69
C GLU A 294 -12.17 -15.82 -0.76
N PHE A 295 -12.41 -15.05 0.31
CA PHE A 295 -13.44 -14.01 0.31
C PHE A 295 -13.11 -12.89 -0.67
N SER A 296 -11.84 -12.46 -0.74
CA SER A 296 -11.41 -11.42 -1.69
C SER A 296 -11.59 -11.86 -3.14
N GLU A 297 -11.34 -13.14 -3.47
CA GLU A 297 -11.62 -13.70 -4.80
C GLU A 297 -13.12 -13.68 -5.11
N LYS A 298 -13.96 -14.09 -4.15
CA LYS A 298 -15.42 -14.08 -4.32
C LYS A 298 -15.94 -12.66 -4.52
N ILE A 299 -15.53 -11.71 -3.65
CA ILE A 299 -15.93 -10.30 -3.77
C ILE A 299 -15.49 -9.75 -5.13
N ALA A 300 -14.21 -9.91 -5.48
CA ALA A 300 -13.66 -9.40 -6.74
C ALA A 300 -14.41 -9.96 -7.97
N LYS A 301 -14.76 -11.25 -7.96
CA LYS A 301 -15.55 -11.90 -9.01
C LYS A 301 -16.94 -11.31 -9.11
N THR A 302 -17.65 -11.18 -7.98
CA THR A 302 -19.03 -10.65 -7.91
C THR A 302 -19.10 -9.23 -8.44
N ILE A 303 -18.24 -8.33 -7.92
CA ILE A 303 -18.27 -6.90 -8.32
C ILE A 303 -17.77 -6.68 -9.75
N SER A 304 -16.91 -7.55 -10.28
CA SER A 304 -16.47 -7.49 -11.68
C SER A 304 -17.60 -7.82 -12.67
N GLN A 305 -18.63 -8.51 -12.22
CA GLN A 305 -19.84 -8.81 -13.00
C GLN A 305 -20.90 -7.71 -12.89
N GLY A 306 -20.61 -6.64 -12.15
CA GLY A 306 -21.54 -5.53 -11.90
C GLY A 306 -22.63 -5.86 -10.88
N THR A 307 -22.42 -6.90 -10.07
CA THR A 307 -23.34 -7.34 -9.01
C THR A 307 -22.81 -6.84 -7.66
N ASP A 308 -23.70 -6.39 -6.78
CA ASP A 308 -23.33 -6.03 -5.42
C ASP A 308 -23.01 -7.27 -4.58
N TRP A 309 -22.05 -7.11 -3.70
CA TRP A 309 -21.73 -8.08 -2.66
C TRP A 309 -22.77 -8.06 -1.56
N GLU A 310 -23.17 -9.23 -1.12
CA GLU A 310 -24.03 -9.40 0.07
C GLU A 310 -23.26 -10.17 1.13
N ASP A 311 -23.26 -9.65 2.37
CA ASP A 311 -22.66 -10.34 3.50
C ASP A 311 -23.37 -11.67 3.77
N GLN A 312 -22.59 -12.73 4.06
CA GLN A 312 -23.06 -14.10 4.24
C GLN A 312 -23.19 -14.46 5.72
#